data_bc04ee42e991b6a392e91f40f7e349c9
#
_entry.id   bc04ee42e991b6a392e91f40f7e349c9
#
_cell.length_a   1.000
_cell.length_b   1.000
_cell.length_c   1.000
_cell.angle_alpha   90.00
_cell.angle_beta   90.00
_cell.angle_gamma   90.00
#
_symmetry.space_group_name_H-M   'P 1'
#
loop_
_entity.id
_entity.type
_entity.pdbx_description
1 polymer ?
#
loop_
_entity_poly.entity_id
_entity_poly.type
_entity_poly.pdbx_seq_one_letter_code
_entity_poly.pdbx_strand_id
1 'polypeptide(L)'
;MPTYYNHVGVISRGRGNSIACSLAYIRGERIFDKYLGEWHDNSPRIDVLYKDVVLPPSVPLDYLSPQKLADALNDSEQRIDSQMARSIILALPNEMNITQEVKLVREFIDQYFIANNMCAVFAIHSGRKESKRSYTTIDTCTDNPHAHIIAPIRQIGANGFFRTKLETRQFNTKKYLYSMRKSWADIQNREYERMGLPFRVSHESLYVQGIDRKPTVHLSAKEISFEQRGIATHRGNINRQILAEERAKERQRQQERDRQHERDCYYERSR
;
A
#
# COMPACT_ATOMS: atom_id res chain seq x y z
N MET A 1 7.13 -7.86 -13.09
CA MET A 1 5.99 -7.07 -13.58
C MET A 1 5.69 -5.97 -12.57
N PRO A 2 5.50 -4.74 -13.01
CA PRO A 2 5.15 -3.65 -12.10
C PRO A 2 3.83 -3.95 -11.39
N THR A 3 3.78 -3.70 -10.09
CA THR A 3 2.62 -3.99 -9.27
C THR A 3 2.01 -2.67 -8.81
N TYR A 4 0.70 -2.49 -9.05
CA TYR A 4 -0.04 -1.36 -8.51
C TYR A 4 -1.03 -1.83 -7.44
N TYR A 5 -0.93 -1.25 -6.27
CA TYR A 5 -1.93 -1.41 -5.21
C TYR A 5 -1.94 -0.16 -4.34
N ASN A 6 -3.13 0.35 -4.07
CA ASN A 6 -3.38 1.44 -3.15
C ASN A 6 -4.69 1.15 -2.42
N HIS A 7 -4.58 0.73 -1.16
CA HIS A 7 -5.72 0.48 -0.29
C HIS A 7 -5.76 1.53 0.82
N VAL A 8 -6.94 2.10 1.05
CA VAL A 8 -7.17 3.07 2.12
C VAL A 8 -8.25 2.53 3.05
N GLY A 9 -7.87 2.21 4.25
CA GLY A 9 -8.73 1.82 5.36
C GLY A 9 -8.83 2.91 6.43
N VAL A 10 -9.62 2.65 7.47
CA VAL A 10 -9.78 3.54 8.63
C VAL A 10 -9.54 2.75 9.89
N ILE A 11 -8.66 3.27 10.76
CA ILE A 11 -8.49 2.80 12.13
C ILE A 11 -9.58 3.47 12.96
N SER A 12 -10.52 2.67 13.46
CA SER A 12 -11.68 3.15 14.20
C SER A 12 -11.84 2.37 15.50
N ARG A 13 -12.00 3.09 16.60
CA ARG A 13 -12.23 2.50 17.93
C ARG A 13 -13.50 1.66 17.96
N GLY A 14 -14.60 2.13 17.35
CA GLY A 14 -15.86 1.40 17.27
C GLY A 14 -15.79 0.07 16.48
N ARG A 15 -14.70 -0.19 15.79
CA ARG A 15 -14.39 -1.48 15.14
C ARG A 15 -13.43 -2.34 15.94
N GLY A 16 -13.11 -1.95 17.18
CA GLY A 16 -12.13 -2.65 18.01
C GLY A 16 -10.68 -2.42 17.59
N ASN A 17 -10.39 -1.41 16.75
CA ASN A 17 -9.02 -1.12 16.36
C ASN A 17 -8.36 -0.21 17.39
N SER A 18 -7.08 -0.47 17.67
CA SER A 18 -6.20 0.37 18.47
C SER A 18 -5.18 1.09 17.59
N ILE A 19 -4.94 2.38 17.88
CA ILE A 19 -3.88 3.13 17.21
C ILE A 19 -2.49 2.63 17.65
N ALA A 20 -2.31 2.34 18.95
CA ALA A 20 -1.07 1.81 19.50
C ALA A 20 -0.73 0.44 18.89
N CYS A 21 -1.72 -0.46 18.81
CA CYS A 21 -1.57 -1.75 18.15
C CYS A 21 -1.15 -1.60 16.68
N SER A 22 -1.83 -0.69 15.96
CA SER A 22 -1.53 -0.44 14.54
C SER A 22 -0.14 0.12 14.31
N LEU A 23 0.31 1.06 15.15
CA LEU A 23 1.66 1.64 15.09
C LEU A 23 2.73 0.60 15.47
N ALA A 24 2.50 -0.17 16.55
CA ALA A 24 3.38 -1.26 16.95
C ALA A 24 3.57 -2.28 15.82
N TYR A 25 2.46 -2.65 15.15
CA TYR A 25 2.48 -3.60 14.05
C TYR A 25 3.31 -3.11 12.86
N ILE A 26 3.03 -1.91 12.33
CA ILE A 26 3.72 -1.44 11.13
C ILE A 26 5.20 -1.16 11.38
N ARG A 27 5.56 -0.76 12.61
CA ARG A 27 6.93 -0.37 12.94
C ARG A 27 7.79 -1.52 13.50
N GLY A 28 7.19 -2.67 13.81
CA GLY A 28 7.90 -3.74 14.52
C GLY A 28 8.45 -3.23 15.86
N GLU A 29 7.61 -2.60 16.66
CA GLU A 29 7.99 -1.99 17.94
C GLU A 29 7.03 -2.41 19.06
N ARG A 30 7.43 -2.13 20.29
CA ARG A 30 6.57 -2.29 21.47
C ARG A 30 5.98 -0.93 21.84
N ILE A 31 4.65 -0.82 21.86
CA ILE A 31 3.92 0.42 22.16
C ILE A 31 2.84 0.14 23.20
N PHE A 32 2.74 0.98 24.22
CA PHE A 32 1.71 0.91 25.24
C PHE A 32 0.41 1.55 24.73
N ASP A 33 -0.70 0.85 24.86
CA ASP A 33 -2.03 1.41 24.59
C ASP A 33 -2.62 1.99 25.88
N LYS A 34 -2.54 3.30 26.00
CA LYS A 34 -3.09 4.05 27.13
C LYS A 34 -4.61 3.86 27.30
N TYR A 35 -5.35 3.61 26.20
CA TYR A 35 -6.78 3.43 26.22
C TYR A 35 -7.20 2.04 26.72
N LEU A 36 -6.47 0.99 26.32
CA LEU A 36 -6.72 -0.38 26.71
C LEU A 36 -5.96 -0.78 27.99
N GLY A 37 -4.92 -0.04 28.37
CA GLY A 37 -4.05 -0.36 29.50
C GLY A 37 -3.12 -1.54 29.26
N GLU A 38 -2.79 -1.84 27.99
CA GLU A 38 -1.97 -3.01 27.64
C GLU A 38 -0.83 -2.66 26.67
N TRP A 39 0.18 -3.54 26.61
CA TRP A 39 1.29 -3.43 25.68
C TRP A 39 1.03 -4.22 24.40
N HIS A 40 1.25 -3.60 23.25
CA HIS A 40 1.34 -4.28 21.97
C HIS A 40 2.80 -4.44 21.59
N ASP A 41 3.30 -5.68 21.51
CA ASP A 41 4.69 -5.97 21.18
C ASP A 41 4.82 -6.70 19.84
N ASN A 42 5.37 -5.99 18.87
CA ASN A 42 5.70 -6.51 17.55
C ASN A 42 7.21 -6.43 17.26
N SER A 43 8.06 -6.24 18.30
CA SER A 43 9.51 -6.14 18.16
C SER A 43 10.19 -7.37 17.53
N PRO A 44 9.63 -8.61 17.61
CA PRO A 44 10.21 -9.76 16.90
C PRO A 44 10.09 -9.74 15.37
N ARG A 45 9.40 -8.74 14.79
CA ARG A 45 9.26 -8.63 13.33
C ARG A 45 10.59 -8.27 12.68
N ILE A 46 10.96 -9.03 11.64
CA ILE A 46 12.21 -8.86 10.89
C ILE A 46 11.99 -8.36 9.46
N ASP A 47 10.73 -8.23 9.05
CA ASP A 47 10.33 -7.81 7.70
C ASP A 47 10.21 -6.29 7.54
N VAL A 48 10.42 -5.51 8.60
CA VAL A 48 10.41 -4.04 8.59
C VAL A 48 11.77 -3.53 8.13
N LEU A 49 11.84 -3.02 6.89
CA LEU A 49 13.07 -2.54 6.27
C LEU A 49 13.38 -1.09 6.58
N TYR A 50 12.35 -0.27 6.69
CA TYR A 50 12.46 1.16 6.95
C TYR A 50 11.24 1.63 7.73
N LYS A 51 11.43 2.61 8.62
CA LYS A 51 10.33 3.22 9.39
C LYS A 51 10.64 4.66 9.75
N ASP A 52 9.62 5.51 9.67
CA ASP A 52 9.78 6.93 9.93
C ASP A 52 8.48 7.59 10.41
N VAL A 53 8.62 8.79 10.98
CA VAL A 53 7.54 9.69 11.34
C VAL A 53 7.76 11.02 10.62
N VAL A 54 6.81 11.42 9.81
CA VAL A 54 6.88 12.67 9.05
C VAL A 54 5.93 13.68 9.67
N LEU A 55 6.49 14.82 10.08
CA LEU A 55 5.77 15.89 10.77
C LEU A 55 5.74 17.16 9.93
N PRO A 56 4.66 17.95 9.98
CA PRO A 56 4.68 19.34 9.51
C PRO A 56 5.74 20.18 10.25
N PRO A 57 6.34 21.19 9.61
CA PRO A 57 7.45 21.95 10.20
C PRO A 57 7.15 22.64 11.54
N SER A 58 5.88 22.97 11.81
CA SER A 58 5.44 23.63 13.04
C SER A 58 5.24 22.70 14.24
N VAL A 59 5.35 21.37 14.02
CA VAL A 59 5.05 20.38 15.05
C VAL A 59 6.29 20.09 15.89
N PRO A 60 6.18 20.04 17.25
CA PRO A 60 7.30 19.70 18.11
C PRO A 60 7.91 18.34 17.78
N LEU A 61 9.24 18.24 17.80
CA LEU A 61 9.98 17.01 17.47
C LEU A 61 9.69 15.85 18.42
N ASP A 62 9.14 16.10 19.58
CA ASP A 62 8.68 15.07 20.51
C ASP A 62 7.66 14.12 19.87
N TYR A 63 6.88 14.59 18.89
CA TYR A 63 5.93 13.76 18.13
C TYR A 63 6.60 12.80 17.11
N LEU A 64 7.93 12.85 16.99
CA LEU A 64 8.68 11.79 16.32
C LEU A 64 8.63 10.47 17.10
N SER A 65 8.29 10.51 18.39
CA SER A 65 8.01 9.31 19.18
C SER A 65 6.65 8.71 18.82
N PRO A 66 6.59 7.45 18.32
CA PRO A 66 5.34 6.77 18.02
C PRO A 66 4.45 6.58 19.26
N GLN A 67 5.08 6.39 20.44
CA GLN A 67 4.36 6.31 21.70
C GLN A 67 3.65 7.61 22.01
N LYS A 68 4.37 8.75 21.96
CA LYS A 68 3.78 10.06 22.21
C LYS A 68 2.67 10.41 21.22
N LEU A 69 2.84 9.99 19.95
CA LEU A 69 1.83 10.20 18.93
C LEU A 69 0.57 9.35 19.21
N ALA A 70 0.74 8.09 19.63
CA ALA A 70 -0.38 7.24 20.02
C ALA A 70 -1.15 7.80 21.22
N ASP A 71 -0.44 8.26 22.25
CA ASP A 71 -1.03 8.85 23.45
C ASP A 71 -1.81 10.12 23.12
N ALA A 72 -1.22 11.03 22.36
CA ALA A 72 -1.88 12.27 21.95
C ALA A 72 -3.12 12.03 21.07
N LEU A 73 -3.08 11.02 20.20
CA LEU A 73 -4.25 10.61 19.41
C LEU A 73 -5.35 10.04 20.29
N ASN A 74 -5.02 9.19 21.25
CA ASN A 74 -5.99 8.65 22.20
C ASN A 74 -6.64 9.79 23.02
N ASP A 75 -5.86 10.78 23.45
CA ASP A 75 -6.35 11.93 24.19
C ASP A 75 -7.26 12.85 23.35
N SER A 76 -6.98 12.97 22.04
CA SER A 76 -7.78 13.79 21.12
C SER A 76 -9.06 13.12 20.63
N GLU A 77 -9.12 11.78 20.69
CA GLU A 77 -10.19 10.95 20.14
C GLU A 77 -10.91 10.16 21.27
N GLN A 78 -11.70 10.84 22.08
CA GLN A 78 -12.30 10.24 23.27
C GLN A 78 -13.58 9.43 23.03
N ARG A 79 -14.25 9.62 21.88
CA ARG A 79 -15.51 8.90 21.60
C ARG A 79 -15.24 7.44 21.30
N ILE A 80 -16.15 6.56 21.75
CA ILE A 80 -16.09 5.12 21.51
C ILE A 80 -16.14 4.74 20.02
N ASP A 81 -16.78 5.57 19.19
CA ASP A 81 -16.89 5.37 17.73
C ASP A 81 -15.87 6.17 16.92
N SER A 82 -14.87 6.77 17.57
CA SER A 82 -13.91 7.63 16.91
C SER A 82 -13.15 6.94 15.78
N GLN A 83 -13.12 7.60 14.63
CA GLN A 83 -12.16 7.32 13.57
C GLN A 83 -10.87 8.10 13.89
N MET A 84 -9.78 7.37 14.13
CA MET A 84 -8.51 7.93 14.63
C MET A 84 -7.54 8.27 13.50
N ALA A 85 -7.37 7.35 12.56
CA ALA A 85 -6.41 7.49 11.48
C ALA A 85 -6.86 6.75 10.21
N ARG A 86 -6.28 7.12 9.06
CA ARG A 86 -6.28 6.32 7.84
C ARG A 86 -5.14 5.32 7.91
N SER A 87 -5.42 4.10 7.50
CA SER A 87 -4.41 3.07 7.25
C SER A 87 -4.31 2.87 5.74
N ILE A 88 -3.14 3.14 5.18
CA ILE A 88 -2.91 3.07 3.74
C ILE A 88 -1.85 2.01 3.48
N ILE A 89 -2.07 1.19 2.47
CA ILE A 89 -1.11 0.21 2.00
C ILE A 89 -0.81 0.52 0.53
N LEU A 90 0.46 0.74 0.23
CA LEU A 90 0.95 1.01 -1.12
C LEU A 90 1.90 -0.10 -1.55
N ALA A 91 1.61 -0.79 -2.67
CA ALA A 91 2.62 -1.67 -3.26
C ALA A 91 3.79 -0.86 -3.79
N LEU A 92 4.99 -1.36 -3.58
CA LEU A 92 6.24 -0.75 -4.01
C LEU A 92 6.83 -1.54 -5.19
N PRO A 93 7.53 -0.86 -6.10
CA PRO A 93 8.18 -1.51 -7.23
C PRO A 93 9.34 -2.42 -6.80
N ASN A 94 9.37 -3.66 -7.28
CA ASN A 94 10.52 -4.55 -7.07
C ASN A 94 11.78 -4.09 -7.82
N GLU A 95 11.61 -3.24 -8.80
CA GLU A 95 12.68 -2.69 -9.63
C GLU A 95 13.44 -1.54 -8.97
N MET A 96 13.07 -1.20 -7.73
CA MET A 96 13.65 -0.08 -6.97
C MET A 96 14.33 -0.57 -5.71
N ASN A 97 15.37 0.14 -5.29
CA ASN A 97 16.00 -0.06 -3.99
C ASN A 97 15.22 0.69 -2.88
N ILE A 98 15.53 0.40 -1.62
CA ILE A 98 14.82 0.97 -0.47
C ILE A 98 14.90 2.51 -0.45
N THR A 99 16.04 3.10 -0.83
CA THR A 99 16.20 4.57 -0.86
C THR A 99 15.24 5.22 -1.86
N GLN A 100 15.07 4.60 -3.02
CA GLN A 100 14.11 5.06 -4.03
C GLN A 100 12.67 4.87 -3.54
N GLU A 101 12.34 3.72 -2.96
CA GLU A 101 11.02 3.45 -2.38
C GLU A 101 10.65 4.46 -1.28
N VAL A 102 11.58 4.76 -0.36
CA VAL A 102 11.40 5.79 0.68
C VAL A 102 11.09 7.15 0.07
N LYS A 103 11.82 7.54 -0.99
CA LYS A 103 11.57 8.80 -1.69
C LYS A 103 10.16 8.89 -2.27
N LEU A 104 9.68 7.82 -2.93
CA LEU A 104 8.31 7.78 -3.48
C LEU A 104 7.25 7.90 -2.38
N VAL A 105 7.42 7.15 -1.28
CA VAL A 105 6.48 7.18 -0.16
C VAL A 105 6.46 8.55 0.52
N ARG A 106 7.63 9.17 0.73
CA ARG A 106 7.71 10.52 1.30
C ARG A 106 7.04 11.55 0.41
N GLU A 107 7.26 11.53 -0.89
CA GLU A 107 6.60 12.43 -1.84
C GLU A 107 5.06 12.30 -1.76
N PHE A 108 4.55 11.07 -1.69
CA PHE A 108 3.13 10.82 -1.51
C PHE A 108 2.62 11.38 -0.16
N ILE A 109 3.37 11.20 0.93
CA ILE A 109 3.04 11.70 2.26
C ILE A 109 3.05 13.23 2.26
N ASP A 110 4.05 13.86 1.68
CA ASP A 110 4.18 15.31 1.62
C ASP A 110 2.99 15.94 0.88
N GLN A 111 2.62 15.37 -0.26
CA GLN A 111 1.51 15.85 -1.08
C GLN A 111 0.14 15.74 -0.38
N TYR A 112 -0.12 14.65 0.33
CA TYR A 112 -1.46 14.36 0.85
C TYR A 112 -1.64 14.66 2.34
N PHE A 113 -0.57 14.67 3.10
CA PHE A 113 -0.64 14.83 4.55
C PHE A 113 0.09 16.08 5.03
N ILE A 114 1.37 16.23 4.76
CA ILE A 114 2.18 17.34 5.28
C ILE A 114 1.67 18.68 4.74
N ALA A 115 1.36 18.77 3.44
CA ALA A 115 0.77 19.97 2.82
C ALA A 115 -0.58 20.39 3.44
N ASN A 116 -1.23 19.49 4.17
CA ASN A 116 -2.50 19.72 4.85
C ASN A 116 -2.36 19.79 6.38
N ASN A 117 -1.17 20.01 6.90
CA ASN A 117 -0.85 20.03 8.33
C ASN A 117 -1.25 18.73 9.06
N MET A 118 -1.16 17.60 8.41
CA MET A 118 -1.34 16.29 9.00
C MET A 118 0.00 15.56 9.06
N CYS A 119 0.27 14.85 10.15
CA CYS A 119 1.45 13.98 10.24
C CYS A 119 1.16 12.61 9.63
N ALA A 120 2.22 11.85 9.37
CA ALA A 120 2.13 10.46 8.96
C ALA A 120 3.23 9.62 9.60
N VAL A 121 2.91 8.39 9.96
CA VAL A 121 3.87 7.36 10.35
C VAL A 121 3.88 6.33 9.25
N PHE A 122 5.05 5.96 8.74
CA PHE A 122 5.13 4.93 7.72
C PHE A 122 6.25 3.93 7.99
N ALA A 123 6.09 2.75 7.42
CA ALA A 123 7.10 1.73 7.38
C ALA A 123 7.05 0.98 6.05
N ILE A 124 8.21 0.54 5.58
CA ILE A 124 8.35 -0.31 4.40
C ILE A 124 8.65 -1.72 4.88
N HIS A 125 7.85 -2.66 4.39
CA HIS A 125 7.99 -4.08 4.67
C HIS A 125 8.45 -4.84 3.42
N SER A 126 9.32 -5.84 3.60
CA SER A 126 9.80 -6.69 2.49
C SER A 126 8.72 -7.62 1.93
N GLY A 127 7.68 -7.91 2.71
CA GLY A 127 6.72 -8.97 2.38
C GLY A 127 7.23 -10.38 2.64
N ARG A 128 8.45 -10.54 3.17
CA ARG A 128 9.07 -11.82 3.57
C ARG A 128 9.39 -11.86 5.06
N LYS A 129 9.51 -13.08 5.59
CA LYS A 129 9.98 -13.29 6.98
C LYS A 129 11.46 -12.93 7.17
N GLU A 130 12.28 -13.02 6.12
CA GLU A 130 13.70 -12.64 6.13
C GLU A 130 13.94 -11.53 5.12
N SER A 131 14.43 -10.40 5.58
CA SER A 131 14.75 -9.28 4.70
C SER A 131 16.20 -9.36 4.23
N LYS A 132 16.38 -9.34 2.90
CA LYS A 132 17.70 -9.22 2.26
C LYS A 132 17.77 -8.04 1.29
N ARG A 133 16.78 -7.15 1.31
CA ARG A 133 16.73 -6.02 0.39
C ARG A 133 17.83 -5.01 0.69
N SER A 134 18.47 -4.51 -0.34
CA SER A 134 19.53 -3.53 -0.24
C SER A 134 18.99 -2.09 -0.21
N TYR A 135 19.69 -1.20 0.48
CA TYR A 135 19.42 0.24 0.45
C TYR A 135 19.88 0.91 -0.84
N THR A 136 20.88 0.35 -1.52
CA THR A 136 21.57 0.99 -2.65
C THR A 136 21.46 0.24 -3.96
N THR A 137 21.31 -1.09 -3.93
CA THR A 137 21.21 -1.93 -5.12
C THR A 137 19.80 -2.45 -5.31
N ILE A 138 19.41 -2.61 -6.59
CA ILE A 138 18.12 -3.23 -6.94
C ILE A 138 18.24 -4.73 -6.66
N ASP A 139 17.28 -5.26 -5.92
CA ASP A 139 17.16 -6.69 -5.69
C ASP A 139 16.18 -7.28 -6.72
N THR A 140 16.61 -8.29 -7.46
CA THR A 140 15.80 -8.96 -8.49
C THR A 140 14.76 -9.92 -7.91
N CYS A 141 14.52 -9.81 -6.63
CA CYS A 141 13.65 -10.69 -5.89
C CYS A 141 12.15 -10.48 -6.21
N THR A 142 11.39 -11.57 -6.22
CA THR A 142 9.93 -11.55 -6.41
C THR A 142 9.17 -11.26 -5.12
N ASP A 143 9.73 -10.46 -4.23
CA ASP A 143 9.08 -10.03 -3.01
C ASP A 143 7.85 -9.18 -3.30
N ASN A 144 7.04 -8.97 -2.31
CA ASN A 144 5.92 -8.05 -2.35
C ASN A 144 6.21 -6.86 -1.42
N PRO A 145 7.18 -5.98 -1.77
CA PRO A 145 7.49 -4.83 -0.96
C PRO A 145 6.30 -3.90 -0.91
N HIS A 146 6.01 -3.41 0.28
CA HIS A 146 4.87 -2.52 0.46
C HIS A 146 5.10 -1.55 1.61
N ALA A 147 4.56 -0.34 1.45
CA ALA A 147 4.54 0.66 2.49
C ALA A 147 3.22 0.62 3.24
N HIS A 148 3.28 0.60 4.56
CA HIS A 148 2.17 0.94 5.44
C HIS A 148 2.30 2.39 5.87
N ILE A 149 1.22 3.15 5.74
CA ILE A 149 1.14 4.53 6.21
C ILE A 149 -0.04 4.65 7.17
N ILE A 150 0.20 5.21 8.36
CA ILE A 150 -0.85 5.61 9.29
C ILE A 150 -0.84 7.13 9.37
N ALA A 151 -1.93 7.74 8.92
CA ALA A 151 -2.11 9.18 8.92
C ALA A 151 -3.33 9.54 9.80
N PRO A 152 -3.14 10.24 10.93
CA PRO A 152 -4.23 10.75 11.76
C PRO A 152 -5.24 11.55 10.95
N ILE A 153 -6.54 11.48 11.32
CA ILE A 153 -7.60 12.22 10.61
C ILE A 153 -7.69 13.67 11.11
N ARG A 154 -6.82 14.09 11.99
CA ARG A 154 -6.74 15.46 12.50
C ARG A 154 -5.49 16.14 11.99
N GLN A 155 -5.59 17.45 11.83
CA GLN A 155 -4.42 18.31 11.70
C GLN A 155 -3.67 18.36 13.02
N ILE A 156 -2.36 18.61 12.93
CA ILE A 156 -1.47 18.77 14.08
C ILE A 156 -0.65 20.04 13.89
N GLY A 157 -0.38 20.74 14.99
CA GLY A 157 0.41 21.95 15.02
C GLY A 157 1.28 22.06 16.28
N ALA A 158 1.77 23.23 16.60
CA ALA A 158 2.65 23.47 17.74
C ALA A 158 2.08 22.99 19.09
N ASN A 159 0.76 23.02 19.25
CA ASN A 159 0.06 22.64 20.48
C ASN A 159 -0.55 21.22 20.42
N GLY A 160 -0.12 20.38 19.46
CA GLY A 160 -0.66 19.02 19.25
C GLY A 160 -1.84 18.98 18.29
N PHE A 161 -2.68 17.95 18.41
CA PHE A 161 -3.81 17.72 17.50
C PHE A 161 -4.92 18.74 17.67
N PHE A 162 -5.46 19.24 16.56
CA PHE A 162 -6.57 20.19 16.56
C PHE A 162 -7.86 19.54 17.08
N ARG A 163 -8.67 20.33 17.79
CA ARG A 163 -9.94 19.84 18.38
C ARG A 163 -11.00 19.45 17.32
N THR A 164 -10.95 20.08 16.14
CA THR A 164 -11.94 19.87 15.09
C THR A 164 -11.36 19.02 13.95
N LYS A 165 -12.25 18.34 13.20
CA LYS A 165 -11.94 17.61 11.97
C LYS A 165 -12.56 18.27 10.73
N LEU A 166 -12.99 19.54 10.84
CA LEU A 166 -13.72 20.19 9.74
C LEU A 166 -12.88 20.27 8.48
N GLU A 167 -11.63 20.71 8.61
CA GLU A 167 -10.69 20.84 7.50
C GLU A 167 -10.34 19.51 6.84
N THR A 168 -10.44 18.41 7.58
CA THR A 168 -10.07 17.08 7.07
C THR A 168 -11.25 16.27 6.52
N ARG A 169 -12.50 16.77 6.62
CA ARG A 169 -13.69 16.07 6.10
C ARG A 169 -13.65 15.90 4.59
N GLN A 170 -13.13 16.86 3.85
CA GLN A 170 -12.96 16.80 2.40
C GLN A 170 -12.13 15.59 1.95
N PHE A 171 -11.22 15.09 2.80
CA PHE A 171 -10.35 13.97 2.52
C PHE A 171 -11.05 12.60 2.63
N ASN A 172 -12.31 12.56 3.05
CA ASN A 172 -13.11 11.34 3.12
C ASN A 172 -14.03 11.13 1.90
N THR A 173 -13.83 11.90 0.83
CA THR A 173 -14.64 11.81 -0.38
C THR A 173 -14.08 10.78 -1.36
N LYS A 174 -14.97 10.19 -2.19
CA LYS A 174 -14.54 9.30 -3.29
C LYS A 174 -13.58 10.01 -4.26
N LYS A 175 -13.80 11.30 -4.51
CA LYS A 175 -12.94 12.14 -5.36
C LYS A 175 -11.52 12.21 -4.81
N TYR A 176 -11.38 12.41 -3.51
CA TYR A 176 -10.07 12.46 -2.86
C TYR A 176 -9.36 11.10 -2.90
N LEU A 177 -10.08 10.01 -2.62
CA LEU A 177 -9.53 8.65 -2.74
C LEU A 177 -9.08 8.34 -4.17
N TYR A 178 -9.84 8.78 -5.17
CA TYR A 178 -9.46 8.63 -6.56
C TYR A 178 -8.18 9.42 -6.87
N SER A 179 -8.06 10.67 -6.40
CA SER A 179 -6.86 11.49 -6.60
C SER A 179 -5.62 10.87 -5.95
N MET A 180 -5.75 10.29 -4.76
CA MET A 180 -4.67 9.56 -4.09
C MET A 180 -4.20 8.36 -4.92
N ARG A 181 -5.13 7.59 -5.47
CA ARG A 181 -4.81 6.45 -6.33
C ARG A 181 -4.11 6.89 -7.61
N LYS A 182 -4.65 7.92 -8.27
CA LYS A 182 -4.04 8.48 -9.47
C LYS A 182 -2.62 8.97 -9.20
N SER A 183 -2.44 9.79 -8.16
CA SER A 183 -1.12 10.31 -7.79
C SER A 183 -0.11 9.21 -7.49
N TRP A 184 -0.51 8.12 -6.81
CA TRP A 184 0.39 7.01 -6.56
C TRP A 184 0.86 6.33 -7.86
N ALA A 185 -0.02 6.19 -8.85
CA ALA A 185 0.35 5.69 -10.16
C ALA A 185 1.30 6.67 -10.88
N ASP A 186 1.00 7.96 -10.84
CA ASP A 186 1.80 9.01 -11.49
C ASP A 186 3.22 9.09 -10.87
N ILE A 187 3.34 9.01 -9.55
CA ILE A 187 4.62 8.99 -8.82
C ILE A 187 5.48 7.80 -9.28
N GLN A 188 4.91 6.59 -9.32
CA GLN A 188 5.62 5.40 -9.77
C GLN A 188 6.04 5.52 -11.25
N ASN A 189 5.13 5.96 -12.12
CA ASN A 189 5.38 6.06 -13.56
C ASN A 189 6.48 7.07 -13.88
N ARG A 190 6.53 8.20 -13.18
CA ARG A 190 7.60 9.20 -13.33
C ARG A 190 8.95 8.62 -12.90
N GLU A 191 9.02 7.81 -11.86
CA GLU A 191 10.26 7.19 -11.45
C GLU A 191 10.68 6.08 -12.42
N TYR A 192 9.76 5.27 -12.95
CA TYR A 192 10.06 4.32 -14.02
C TYR A 192 10.64 5.01 -15.26
N GLU A 193 10.06 6.15 -15.64
CA GLU A 193 10.56 6.95 -16.77
C GLU A 193 11.96 7.49 -16.50
N ARG A 194 12.22 8.03 -15.30
CA ARG A 194 13.54 8.51 -14.88
C ARG A 194 14.60 7.41 -14.90
N MET A 195 14.19 6.17 -14.61
CA MET A 195 15.07 4.98 -14.66
C MET A 195 15.22 4.40 -16.08
N GLY A 196 14.55 4.94 -17.08
CA GLY A 196 14.53 4.38 -18.45
C GLY A 196 13.81 3.03 -18.55
N LEU A 197 12.93 2.69 -17.61
CA LEU A 197 12.20 1.43 -17.61
C LEU A 197 10.89 1.55 -18.41
N PRO A 198 10.53 0.55 -19.24
CA PRO A 198 9.33 0.57 -20.06
C PRO A 198 8.05 0.26 -19.29
N PHE A 199 8.12 0.26 -17.96
CA PHE A 199 7.00 -0.11 -17.10
C PHE A 199 6.03 1.06 -16.91
N ARG A 200 4.75 0.72 -16.85
CA ARG A 200 3.68 1.67 -16.49
C ARG A 200 2.66 0.97 -15.61
N VAL A 201 2.15 1.70 -14.62
CA VAL A 201 1.06 1.28 -13.74
C VAL A 201 -0.12 2.23 -13.90
N SER A 202 -1.32 1.76 -13.63
CA SER A 202 -2.54 2.58 -13.72
C SER A 202 -3.40 2.37 -12.48
N HIS A 203 -4.03 3.44 -12.03
CA HIS A 203 -5.03 3.43 -10.97
C HIS A 203 -6.44 3.07 -11.48
N GLU A 204 -6.61 3.05 -12.79
CA GLU A 204 -7.89 2.74 -13.43
C GLU A 204 -8.21 1.25 -13.38
N SER A 205 -9.50 0.92 -13.44
CA SER A 205 -9.92 -0.47 -13.56
C SER A 205 -9.44 -1.09 -14.87
N LEU A 206 -9.27 -2.41 -14.91
CA LEU A 206 -8.88 -3.11 -16.14
C LEU A 206 -9.82 -2.82 -17.30
N TYR A 207 -11.11 -2.66 -17.02
CA TYR A 207 -12.12 -2.29 -18.02
C TYR A 207 -11.82 -0.93 -18.68
N VAL A 208 -11.52 0.10 -17.87
CA VAL A 208 -11.18 1.45 -18.38
C VAL A 208 -9.86 1.43 -19.15
N GLN A 209 -8.93 0.57 -18.77
CA GLN A 209 -7.67 0.36 -19.47
C GLN A 209 -7.83 -0.44 -20.79
N GLY A 210 -9.05 -0.88 -21.15
CA GLY A 210 -9.29 -1.72 -22.33
C GLY A 210 -8.75 -3.13 -22.20
N ILE A 211 -8.44 -3.59 -20.99
CA ILE A 211 -7.91 -4.91 -20.73
C ILE A 211 -9.07 -5.89 -20.49
N ASP A 212 -9.32 -6.78 -21.45
CA ASP A 212 -10.34 -7.83 -21.35
C ASP A 212 -9.91 -8.94 -20.38
N ARG A 213 -9.82 -8.61 -19.09
CA ARG A 213 -9.52 -9.55 -18.02
C ARG A 213 -10.32 -9.22 -16.77
N LYS A 214 -10.84 -10.23 -16.11
CA LYS A 214 -11.46 -10.08 -14.79
C LYS A 214 -10.37 -9.79 -13.76
N PRO A 215 -10.58 -8.82 -12.84
CA PRO A 215 -9.65 -8.58 -11.74
C PRO A 215 -9.68 -9.76 -10.75
N THR A 216 -8.52 -10.13 -10.22
CA THR A 216 -8.44 -11.08 -9.12
C THR A 216 -8.99 -10.50 -7.82
N VAL A 217 -9.50 -11.35 -6.95
CA VAL A 217 -10.02 -10.97 -5.64
C VAL A 217 -8.89 -10.97 -4.61
N HIS A 218 -8.80 -9.91 -3.82
CA HIS A 218 -7.82 -9.82 -2.74
C HIS A 218 -8.06 -10.91 -1.69
N LEU A 219 -7.01 -11.66 -1.34
CA LEU A 219 -7.04 -12.64 -0.26
C LEU A 219 -6.65 -11.99 1.06
N SER A 220 -7.38 -12.28 2.12
CA SER A 220 -6.98 -11.91 3.48
C SER A 220 -5.73 -12.68 3.92
N ALA A 221 -5.00 -12.18 4.92
CA ALA A 221 -3.82 -12.85 5.47
C ALA A 221 -4.11 -14.30 5.91
N LYS A 222 -5.31 -14.54 6.47
CA LYS A 222 -5.77 -15.89 6.85
C LYS A 222 -5.94 -16.79 5.62
N GLU A 223 -6.57 -16.29 4.57
CA GLU A 223 -6.76 -17.04 3.31
C GLU A 223 -5.42 -17.32 2.64
N ILE A 224 -4.49 -16.34 2.60
CA ILE A 224 -3.13 -16.56 2.10
C ILE A 224 -2.44 -17.68 2.87
N SER A 225 -2.51 -17.67 4.21
CA SER A 225 -1.93 -18.73 5.05
C SER A 225 -2.55 -20.11 4.78
N PHE A 226 -3.85 -20.19 4.51
CA PHE A 226 -4.51 -21.45 4.13
C PHE A 226 -4.04 -21.94 2.77
N GLU A 227 -4.02 -21.08 1.75
CA GLU A 227 -3.57 -21.42 0.40
C GLU A 227 -2.10 -21.89 0.39
N GLN A 228 -1.22 -21.26 1.18
CA GLN A 228 0.18 -21.68 1.33
C GLN A 228 0.34 -23.07 1.94
N ARG A 229 -0.63 -23.50 2.76
CA ARG A 229 -0.68 -24.85 3.35
C ARG A 229 -1.44 -25.85 2.49
N GLY A 230 -1.82 -25.48 1.26
CA GLY A 230 -2.57 -26.34 0.35
C GLY A 230 -4.08 -26.44 0.66
N ILE A 231 -4.60 -25.59 1.57
CA ILE A 231 -6.02 -25.55 1.91
C ILE A 231 -6.71 -24.54 0.99
N ALA A 232 -7.55 -25.04 0.09
CA ALA A 232 -8.26 -24.20 -0.86
C ALA A 232 -9.28 -23.29 -0.17
N THR A 233 -9.26 -22.01 -0.53
CA THR A 233 -10.23 -21.02 -0.03
C THR A 233 -11.23 -20.64 -1.12
N HIS A 234 -12.40 -20.11 -0.73
CA HIS A 234 -13.41 -19.66 -1.68
C HIS A 234 -12.84 -18.59 -2.66
N ARG A 235 -12.19 -17.56 -2.14
CA ARG A 235 -11.59 -16.49 -2.96
C ARG A 235 -10.39 -17.01 -3.78
N GLY A 236 -9.61 -17.94 -3.21
CA GLY A 236 -8.53 -18.61 -3.94
C GLY A 236 -9.06 -19.40 -5.14
N ASN A 237 -10.20 -20.09 -5.01
CA ASN A 237 -10.85 -20.80 -6.12
C ASN A 237 -11.32 -19.82 -7.21
N ILE A 238 -11.93 -18.68 -6.84
CA ILE A 238 -12.30 -17.63 -7.80
C ILE A 238 -11.06 -17.16 -8.58
N ASN A 239 -9.95 -16.89 -7.89
CA ASN A 239 -8.72 -16.45 -8.54
C ASN A 239 -8.14 -17.53 -9.48
N ARG A 240 -8.17 -18.80 -9.08
CA ARG A 240 -7.75 -19.93 -9.95
C ARG A 240 -8.60 -20.01 -11.22
N GLN A 241 -9.90 -19.83 -11.09
CA GLN A 241 -10.81 -19.82 -12.24
C GLN A 241 -10.50 -18.66 -13.19
N ILE A 242 -10.35 -17.43 -12.66
CA ILE A 242 -10.01 -16.26 -13.46
C ILE A 242 -8.70 -16.48 -14.22
N LEU A 243 -7.67 -16.99 -13.55
CA LEU A 243 -6.36 -17.26 -14.16
C LEU A 243 -6.42 -18.39 -15.19
N ALA A 244 -7.28 -19.39 -14.99
CA ALA A 244 -7.48 -20.47 -15.96
C ALA A 244 -8.18 -19.95 -17.23
N GLU A 245 -9.20 -19.11 -17.09
CA GLU A 245 -9.89 -18.44 -18.21
C GLU A 245 -8.90 -17.59 -19.04
N GLU A 246 -8.04 -16.82 -18.37
CA GLU A 246 -7.00 -16.02 -19.02
C GLU A 246 -6.01 -16.85 -19.84
N ARG A 247 -5.48 -17.93 -19.22
CA ARG A 247 -4.56 -18.84 -19.91
C ARG A 247 -5.21 -19.53 -21.11
N ALA A 248 -6.52 -19.79 -21.03
CA ALA A 248 -7.27 -20.37 -22.17
C ALA A 248 -7.39 -19.36 -23.31
N LYS A 249 -7.77 -18.11 -23.01
CA LYS A 249 -7.84 -17.02 -24.01
C LYS A 249 -6.47 -16.77 -24.67
N GLU A 250 -5.39 -16.75 -23.88
CA GLU A 250 -4.02 -16.54 -24.38
C GLU A 250 -3.60 -17.66 -25.36
N ARG A 251 -3.89 -18.92 -25.00
CA ARG A 251 -3.63 -20.08 -25.90
C ARG A 251 -4.42 -19.97 -27.20
N GLN A 252 -5.69 -19.55 -27.15
CA GLN A 252 -6.48 -19.35 -28.36
C GLN A 252 -5.89 -18.24 -29.24
N ARG A 253 -5.55 -17.10 -28.67
CA ARG A 253 -4.91 -15.99 -29.41
C ARG A 253 -3.56 -16.41 -30.02
N GLN A 254 -2.79 -17.23 -29.32
CA GLN A 254 -1.54 -17.76 -29.86
C GLN A 254 -1.78 -18.68 -31.05
N GLN A 255 -2.72 -19.62 -30.93
CA GLN A 255 -3.09 -20.50 -32.02
C GLN A 255 -3.63 -19.78 -33.28
N GLU A 256 -4.38 -18.69 -33.05
CA GLU A 256 -4.85 -17.82 -34.14
C GLU A 256 -3.70 -17.11 -34.84
N ARG A 257 -2.74 -16.57 -34.08
CA ARG A 257 -1.51 -15.95 -34.64
C ARG A 257 -0.69 -16.93 -35.44
N ASP A 258 -0.50 -18.16 -34.90
CA ASP A 258 0.26 -19.20 -35.56
C ASP A 258 -0.41 -19.62 -36.89
N ARG A 259 -1.72 -19.80 -36.90
CA ARG A 259 -2.51 -20.10 -38.13
C ARG A 259 -2.46 -18.95 -39.14
N GLN A 260 -2.46 -17.71 -38.68
CA GLN A 260 -2.32 -16.58 -39.57
C GLN A 260 -0.93 -16.53 -40.19
N HIS A 261 0.10 -16.72 -39.40
CA HIS A 261 1.49 -16.76 -39.87
C HIS A 261 1.72 -17.88 -40.89
N GLU A 262 1.17 -19.09 -40.64
CA GLU A 262 1.23 -20.19 -41.60
C GLU A 262 0.54 -19.86 -42.94
N ARG A 263 -0.62 -19.18 -42.88
CA ARG A 263 -1.31 -18.69 -44.10
C ARG A 263 -0.48 -17.69 -44.87
N ASP A 264 0.08 -16.71 -44.18
CA ASP A 264 0.88 -15.64 -44.79
C ASP A 264 2.16 -16.22 -45.43
N CYS A 265 2.84 -17.17 -44.78
CA CYS A 265 3.99 -17.89 -45.34
C CYS A 265 3.61 -18.74 -46.55
N TYR A 266 2.41 -19.35 -46.57
CA TYR A 266 1.92 -20.11 -47.72
C TYR A 266 1.70 -19.21 -48.93
N TYR A 267 1.08 -18.06 -48.77
CA TYR A 267 0.84 -17.09 -49.85
C TYR A 267 2.14 -16.48 -50.38
N GLU A 268 3.14 -16.25 -49.54
CA GLU A 268 4.45 -15.77 -49.98
C GLU A 268 5.23 -16.78 -50.82
N ARG A 269 5.09 -18.08 -50.52
CA ARG A 269 5.73 -19.16 -51.28
C ARG A 269 5.03 -19.47 -52.59
N SER A 270 3.81 -19.01 -52.76
CA SER A 270 2.97 -19.28 -53.96
C SER A 270 3.02 -18.14 -54.97
N ARG A 271 3.81 -17.13 -54.72
CA ARG A 271 4.14 -16.02 -55.63
C ARG A 271 5.55 -16.23 -56.22
#